data_6d36a97155f7dfc5c91da730ebc57e3b
#
_entry.id   6d36a97155f7dfc5c91da730ebc57e3b
#
_cell.length_a   1.000
_cell.length_b   1.000
_cell.length_c   1.000
_cell.angle_alpha   90.00
_cell.angle_beta   90.00
_cell.angle_gamma   90.00
#
_symmetry.space_group_name_H-M   'P 1'
#
loop_
_entity.id
_entity.type
_entity.pdbx_description
1 polymer ?
#
loop_
_entity_poly.entity_id
_entity_poly.type
_entity_poly.pdbx_seq_one_letter_code
_entity_poly.pdbx_strand_id
1 'polypeptide(L)'
;PTDNIIMAAELAIYEDFIAAGIPHYTGADSFVRNGAFATCGVNYTDLGAETADLAYQAMTGGMDGLEDYYQVAGGLITVNSETAAALAIDPAVFESLGQVTTVTTTED
;
A
#
# COMPACT_ATOMS: atom_id res chain seq x y z
N PRO A 1 -5.32 8.38 5.75
CA PRO A 1 -6.53 7.84 5.13
C PRO A 1 -6.29 7.55 3.66
N THR A 2 -6.93 6.53 3.13
CA THR A 2 -6.86 6.15 1.70
C THR A 2 -7.92 6.92 0.92
N ASP A 3 -7.67 8.20 0.69
CA ASP A 3 -8.57 9.12 0.00
C ASP A 3 -7.88 9.73 -1.22
N ASN A 4 -8.56 9.78 -2.36
CA ASN A 4 -7.98 10.22 -3.63
C ASN A 4 -7.54 11.70 -3.63
N ILE A 5 -8.24 12.56 -2.90
CA ILE A 5 -7.89 13.99 -2.79
C ILE A 5 -6.62 14.14 -1.95
N ILE A 6 -6.53 13.41 -0.84
CA ILE A 6 -5.36 13.41 0.03
C ILE A 6 -4.17 12.76 -0.68
N MET A 7 -4.39 11.69 -1.46
CA MET A 7 -3.35 11.07 -2.27
C MET A 7 -2.76 12.04 -3.29
N ALA A 8 -3.60 12.80 -3.99
CA ALA A 8 -3.12 13.82 -4.94
C ALA A 8 -2.35 14.95 -4.24
N ALA A 9 -2.71 15.29 -3.00
CA ALA A 9 -1.99 16.28 -2.20
C ALA A 9 -0.58 15.80 -1.77
N GLU A 10 -0.33 14.49 -1.74
CA GLU A 10 0.98 13.92 -1.39
C GLU A 10 2.11 14.46 -2.28
N LEU A 11 1.86 14.60 -3.59
CA LEU A 11 2.82 15.16 -4.55
C LEU A 11 3.27 16.59 -4.19
N ALA A 12 2.49 17.33 -3.41
CA ALA A 12 2.83 18.69 -2.99
C ALA A 12 3.61 18.75 -1.66
N ILE A 13 3.65 17.67 -0.89
CA ILE A 13 4.18 17.69 0.47
C ILE A 13 5.32 16.70 0.73
N TYR A 14 5.50 15.67 -0.12
CA TYR A 14 6.50 14.63 0.14
C TYR A 14 7.94 15.17 0.20
N GLU A 15 8.26 16.18 -0.63
CA GLU A 15 9.57 16.84 -0.60
C GLU A 15 9.84 17.57 0.71
N ASP A 16 8.82 18.15 1.33
CA ASP A 16 8.94 18.82 2.63
C ASP A 16 9.28 17.81 3.74
N PHE A 17 8.69 16.60 3.69
CA PHE A 17 9.03 15.52 4.61
C PHE A 17 10.47 15.03 4.41
N ILE A 18 10.91 14.89 3.16
CA ILE A 18 12.29 14.52 2.83
C ILE A 18 13.26 15.58 3.35
N ALA A 19 12.99 16.86 3.08
CA ALA A 19 13.83 17.97 3.52
C ALA A 19 13.92 18.06 5.05
N ALA A 20 12.86 17.70 5.76
CA ALA A 20 12.82 17.64 7.21
C ALA A 20 13.45 16.35 7.80
N GLY A 21 13.84 15.38 6.96
CA GLY A 21 14.37 14.09 7.39
C GLY A 21 13.31 13.20 8.05
N ILE A 22 12.04 13.38 7.72
CA ILE A 22 10.91 12.67 8.33
C ILE A 22 10.45 11.54 7.41
N PRO A 23 10.58 10.25 7.79
CA PRO A 23 10.02 9.14 7.03
C PRO A 23 8.48 9.17 7.12
N HIS A 24 7.82 9.41 5.99
CA HIS A 24 6.38 9.53 5.90
C HIS A 24 5.73 8.18 5.55
N TYR A 25 5.01 7.62 6.50
CA TYR A 25 4.29 6.35 6.34
C TYR A 25 2.82 6.58 5.98
N THR A 26 2.30 5.77 5.06
CA THR A 26 0.95 5.95 4.51
C THR A 26 0.13 4.65 4.50
N GLY A 27 -1.15 4.75 4.14
CA GLY A 27 -2.09 3.63 4.20
C GLY A 27 -2.25 2.83 2.89
N ALA A 28 -1.63 3.26 1.78
CA ALA A 28 -1.74 2.58 0.49
C ALA A 28 -0.50 2.82 -0.39
N ASP A 29 -0.25 1.91 -1.34
CA ASP A 29 0.90 1.98 -2.25
C ASP A 29 0.86 3.17 -3.21
N SER A 30 -0.34 3.65 -3.55
CA SER A 30 -0.53 4.86 -4.36
C SER A 30 0.14 6.10 -3.76
N PHE A 31 0.12 6.26 -2.44
CA PHE A 31 0.84 7.35 -1.77
C PHE A 31 2.36 7.19 -1.87
N VAL A 32 2.84 5.95 -1.80
CA VAL A 32 4.28 5.66 -1.95
C VAL A 32 4.77 5.97 -3.35
N ARG A 33 3.93 5.71 -4.36
CA ARG A 33 4.18 6.11 -5.76
C ARG A 33 4.14 7.63 -5.96
N ASN A 34 3.48 8.36 -5.08
CA ASN A 34 3.45 9.82 -5.06
C ASN A 34 4.53 10.44 -4.14
N GLY A 35 5.52 9.65 -3.72
CA GLY A 35 6.68 10.14 -2.99
C GLY A 35 6.71 9.84 -1.49
N ALA A 36 5.65 9.30 -0.87
CA ALA A 36 5.71 8.85 0.51
C ALA A 36 6.78 7.75 0.69
N PHE A 37 7.32 7.62 1.90
CA PHE A 37 8.43 6.71 2.16
C PHE A 37 8.01 5.24 2.06
N ALA A 38 7.01 4.83 2.82
CA ALA A 38 6.61 3.43 2.88
C ALA A 38 5.15 3.23 3.31
N THR A 39 4.60 2.07 2.97
CA THR A 39 3.32 1.59 3.45
C THR A 39 3.38 0.10 3.78
N CYS A 40 2.47 -0.35 4.65
CA CYS A 40 2.11 -1.76 4.80
C CYS A 40 0.62 -1.87 4.53
N GLY A 41 0.26 -2.38 3.37
CA GLY A 41 -1.10 -2.35 2.85
C GLY A 41 -1.60 -3.68 2.31
N VAL A 42 -2.70 -3.62 1.59
CA VAL A 42 -3.34 -4.74 0.92
C VAL A 42 -2.93 -4.75 -0.56
N ASN A 43 -2.67 -5.94 -1.09
CA ASN A 43 -2.57 -6.11 -2.54
C ASN A 43 -3.98 -6.10 -3.15
N TYR A 44 -4.31 -5.07 -3.89
CA TYR A 44 -5.64 -4.91 -4.50
C TYR A 44 -5.94 -5.94 -5.58
N THR A 45 -4.93 -6.54 -6.22
CA THR A 45 -5.11 -7.64 -7.18
C THR A 45 -5.58 -8.89 -6.45
N ASP A 46 -4.95 -9.22 -5.33
CA ASP A 46 -5.34 -10.38 -4.51
C ASP A 46 -6.72 -10.16 -3.90
N LEU A 47 -7.00 -8.94 -3.40
CA LEU A 47 -8.32 -8.57 -2.90
C LEU A 47 -9.41 -8.75 -3.97
N GLY A 48 -9.12 -8.36 -5.21
CA GLY A 48 -10.03 -8.54 -6.34
C GLY A 48 -10.28 -10.02 -6.66
N ALA A 49 -9.24 -10.85 -6.64
CA ALA A 49 -9.35 -12.30 -6.87
C ALA A 49 -10.18 -12.97 -5.77
N GLU A 50 -9.89 -12.70 -4.49
CA GLU A 50 -10.66 -13.24 -3.37
C GLU A 50 -12.13 -12.79 -3.40
N THR A 51 -12.39 -11.53 -3.79
CA THR A 51 -13.75 -11.03 -3.97
C THR A 51 -14.49 -11.78 -5.08
N ALA A 52 -13.83 -12.08 -6.19
CA ALA A 52 -14.41 -12.84 -7.28
C ALA A 52 -14.72 -14.30 -6.87
N ASP A 53 -13.83 -14.93 -6.10
CA ASP A 53 -14.03 -16.27 -5.58
C ASP A 53 -15.22 -16.35 -4.61
N LEU A 54 -15.35 -15.37 -3.71
CA LEU A 54 -16.51 -15.27 -2.82
C LEU A 54 -17.82 -15.05 -3.58
N ALA A 55 -17.81 -14.19 -4.61
CA ALA A 55 -18.97 -14.00 -5.46
C ALA A 55 -19.36 -15.28 -6.19
N TYR A 56 -18.39 -16.02 -6.73
CA TYR A 56 -18.63 -17.32 -7.37
C TYR A 56 -19.22 -18.35 -6.39
N GLN A 57 -18.70 -18.45 -5.17
CA GLN A 57 -19.22 -19.32 -4.13
C GLN A 57 -20.68 -18.96 -3.79
N ALA A 58 -20.97 -17.67 -3.60
CA ALA A 58 -22.34 -17.21 -3.35
C ALA A 58 -23.32 -17.55 -4.48
N MET A 59 -22.89 -17.42 -5.73
CA MET A 59 -23.72 -17.70 -6.92
C MET A 59 -23.97 -19.20 -7.13
N THR A 60 -23.03 -20.06 -6.77
CA THR A 60 -23.11 -21.50 -7.04
C THR A 60 -23.58 -22.32 -5.84
N GLY A 61 -23.21 -21.94 -4.62
CA GLY A 61 -23.51 -22.65 -3.38
C GLY A 61 -24.51 -21.92 -2.46
N GLY A 62 -24.91 -20.70 -2.80
CA GLY A 62 -25.73 -19.84 -1.93
C GLY A 62 -24.92 -19.16 -0.82
N MET A 63 -25.61 -18.43 0.02
CA MET A 63 -25.01 -17.63 1.08
C MET A 63 -24.80 -18.39 2.40
N ASP A 64 -25.40 -19.55 2.57
CA ASP A 64 -25.50 -20.26 3.85
C ASP A 64 -24.15 -20.71 4.43
N GLY A 65 -23.13 -20.83 3.62
CA GLY A 65 -21.77 -21.24 4.05
C GLY A 65 -20.77 -20.07 4.13
N LEU A 66 -21.21 -18.85 3.84
CA LEU A 66 -20.35 -17.69 3.83
C LEU A 66 -20.46 -16.92 5.16
N GLU A 67 -19.34 -16.33 5.58
CA GLU A 67 -19.33 -15.40 6.72
C GLU A 67 -19.92 -14.05 6.32
N ASP A 68 -20.41 -13.27 7.29
CA ASP A 68 -20.99 -11.94 7.03
C ASP A 68 -19.96 -10.94 6.50
N TYR A 69 -18.69 -11.15 6.82
CA TYR A 69 -17.57 -10.37 6.30
C TYR A 69 -16.30 -11.20 6.21
N TYR A 70 -15.42 -10.83 5.28
CA TYR A 70 -14.08 -11.39 5.13
C TYR A 70 -13.03 -10.29 5.26
N GLN A 71 -12.00 -10.57 6.04
CA GLN A 71 -10.88 -9.66 6.19
C GLN A 71 -9.67 -10.23 5.42
N VAL A 72 -9.26 -9.53 4.38
CA VAL A 72 -8.05 -9.87 3.64
C VAL A 72 -6.83 -9.55 4.49
N ALA A 73 -5.90 -10.49 4.56
CA ALA A 73 -4.62 -10.26 5.23
C ALA A 73 -3.84 -9.17 4.48
N GLY A 74 -3.46 -8.12 5.20
CA GLY A 74 -2.48 -7.14 4.73
C GLY A 74 -1.06 -7.72 4.77
N GLY A 75 -0.07 -6.87 4.66
CA GLY A 75 1.34 -7.25 4.83
C GLY A 75 2.19 -7.05 3.60
N LEU A 76 1.64 -6.52 2.50
CA LEU A 76 2.44 -6.04 1.39
C LEU A 76 3.13 -4.74 1.81
N ILE A 77 4.45 -4.78 1.94
CA ILE A 77 5.26 -3.62 2.26
C ILE A 77 5.76 -3.01 0.95
N THR A 78 5.39 -1.76 0.70
CA THR A 78 5.87 -1.00 -0.46
C THR A 78 6.73 0.16 0.03
N VAL A 79 7.92 0.33 -0.55
CA VAL A 79 8.87 1.38 -0.19
C VAL A 79 9.26 2.17 -1.44
N ASN A 80 9.25 3.49 -1.34
CA ASN A 80 9.79 4.35 -2.39
C ASN A 80 11.31 4.39 -2.27
N SER A 81 12.01 3.85 -3.28
CA SER A 81 13.47 3.74 -3.28
C SER A 81 14.17 5.10 -3.39
N GLU A 82 13.56 6.09 -4.06
CA GLU A 82 14.11 7.44 -4.18
C GLU A 82 14.01 8.18 -2.84
N THR A 83 12.85 8.12 -2.20
CA THR A 83 12.61 8.70 -0.87
C THR A 83 13.48 8.00 0.19
N ALA A 84 13.61 6.68 0.12
CA ALA A 84 14.49 5.92 1.00
C ALA A 84 15.95 6.37 0.88
N ALA A 85 16.43 6.53 -0.36
CA ALA A 85 17.79 7.02 -0.62
C ALA A 85 18.00 8.45 -0.12
N ALA A 86 17.02 9.34 -0.33
CA ALA A 86 17.07 10.73 0.14
C ALA A 86 17.11 10.81 1.68
N LEU A 87 16.40 9.91 2.37
CA LEU A 87 16.41 9.79 3.83
C LEU A 87 17.60 9.00 4.38
N ALA A 88 18.44 8.42 3.51
CA ALA A 88 19.54 7.51 3.86
C ALA A 88 19.07 6.28 4.67
N ILE A 89 17.89 5.74 4.35
CA ILE A 89 17.32 4.53 4.97
C ILE A 89 17.36 3.40 3.96
N ASP A 90 17.91 2.24 4.36
CA ASP A 90 17.91 1.04 3.53
C ASP A 90 16.52 0.36 3.58
N PRO A 91 15.82 0.15 2.46
CA PRO A 91 14.56 -0.58 2.43
C PRO A 91 14.61 -1.98 3.06
N ALA A 92 15.77 -2.62 3.08
CA ALA A 92 15.99 -3.95 3.67
C ALA A 92 15.63 -4.02 5.17
N VAL A 93 15.54 -2.89 5.86
CA VAL A 93 15.10 -2.84 7.28
C VAL A 93 13.70 -3.43 7.48
N PHE A 94 12.88 -3.49 6.44
CA PHE A 94 11.52 -4.04 6.49
C PHE A 94 11.44 -5.54 6.14
N GLU A 95 12.50 -6.18 5.65
CA GLU A 95 12.46 -7.59 5.21
C GLU A 95 12.09 -8.57 6.33
N SER A 96 12.41 -8.20 7.58
CA SER A 96 12.01 -9.00 8.74
C SER A 96 10.50 -8.98 9.04
N LEU A 97 9.78 -8.02 8.47
CA LEU A 97 8.34 -7.81 8.69
C LEU A 97 7.48 -8.45 7.60
N GLY A 98 8.05 -8.74 6.43
CA GLY A 98 7.33 -9.33 5.32
C GLY A 98 7.99 -9.11 3.96
N GLN A 99 7.25 -9.40 2.91
CA GLN A 99 7.72 -9.16 1.54
C GLN A 99 7.77 -7.67 1.25
N VAL A 100 8.94 -7.18 0.83
CA VAL A 100 9.17 -5.78 0.46
C VAL A 100 9.17 -5.64 -1.06
N THR A 101 8.37 -4.70 -1.55
CA THR A 101 8.37 -4.25 -2.95
C THR A 101 8.87 -2.81 -3.00
N THR A 102 9.80 -2.52 -3.89
CA THR A 102 10.29 -1.16 -4.10
C THR A 102 9.65 -0.53 -5.33
N VAL A 103 9.32 0.75 -5.24
CA VAL A 103 8.79 1.58 -6.33
C VAL A 103 9.57 2.88 -6.39
N THR A 104 9.43 3.59 -7.51
CA THR A 104 9.90 4.97 -7.68
C THR A 104 8.71 5.93 -7.69
N THR A 105 8.96 7.21 -7.48
CA THR A 105 7.94 8.24 -7.63
C THR A 105 7.51 8.29 -9.10
N THR A 106 6.21 8.15 -9.35
CA THR A 106 5.62 8.28 -10.68
C THR A 106 4.85 9.59 -10.71
N GLU A 107 5.30 10.51 -11.58
CA GLU A 107 4.49 11.68 -11.93
C GLU A 107 3.37 11.22 -12.87
N ASP A 108 2.15 11.25 -12.39
CA ASP A 108 0.94 11.13 -13.22
C ASP A 108 0.25 12.49 -13.34
#